data_2717103755791ff96e083925707d5a97
#
_entry.id   2717103755791ff96e083925707d5a97
#
_cell.length_a   1.000
_cell.length_b   1.000
_cell.length_c   1.000
_cell.angle_alpha   90.00
_cell.angle_beta   90.00
_cell.angle_gamma   90.00
#
_symmetry.space_group_name_H-M   'P 1'
#
loop_
_entity.id
_entity.type
_entity.pdbx_description
1 polymer ?
#
loop_
_entity_poly.entity_id
_entity_poly.type
_entity_poly.pdbx_seq_one_letter_code
_entity_poly.pdbx_strand_id
1 'polypeptide(L)'
;MSRRSGQNGRIERKGNALYARFWLDVPGQQSRAYKCVRICPVSGPGSLNKFEQKRRLKEIIAEFGANSEATLREAEAVNLGTTFKEQAERWFREVQMRKRKPIKPRTADAWATYLSYLNPVIGGVPLSEVNNLAVKQLIARMAAEEKNGKPRFSAKSISNYVQVVKMVVASAVNDRGEQIYPLKWSHDFMDMPIVKNQRTPTFTAEEINTIISEAQGQYSLLYAVLAGAGLRIEEAFALQVEDIRGTVIRVRHSLWRGKLYSPKTPAGVREIDLHSSLAKALHDHISERTSGFVFQSSSGTPLARSNVLRRSLHKILEGMGKEKCGFHAFRRYRVTHLRKQRVPEDLLRFWIGHEPESVTDEYSKLKEDVEFRRFTAEQAGLGFHMPTVAPKLPVAPIAPKWDQTQVAISAW
;
A
#
# COMPACT_ATOMS: atom_id res chain seq x y z
N MET A 1 8.86 -7.81 42.57
CA MET A 1 7.44 -7.39 42.59
C MET A 1 6.68 -8.20 43.61
N SER A 2 5.88 -7.55 44.51
CA SER A 2 5.12 -8.31 45.51
C SER A 2 4.01 -9.13 44.85
N ARG A 3 3.97 -10.44 45.12
CA ARG A 3 2.95 -11.38 44.69
C ARG A 3 1.57 -10.86 45.07
N ARG A 4 0.71 -10.60 44.13
CA ARG A 4 -0.72 -10.31 44.35
C ARG A 4 -1.54 -11.54 43.97
N SER A 5 -1.48 -12.59 44.77
CA SER A 5 -2.36 -13.73 44.66
C SER A 5 -3.74 -13.38 45.22
N GLY A 6 -4.83 -13.94 44.65
CA GLY A 6 -6.13 -13.95 45.26
C GLY A 6 -7.06 -12.77 44.91
N GLN A 7 -7.00 -12.22 43.71
CA GLN A 7 -8.04 -11.28 43.27
C GLN A 7 -9.39 -11.99 43.11
N ASN A 8 -10.45 -11.38 43.64
CA ASN A 8 -11.81 -11.91 43.55
C ASN A 8 -12.60 -11.37 42.34
N GLY A 9 -12.06 -10.38 41.65
CA GLY A 9 -12.76 -9.67 40.57
C GLY A 9 -14.01 -8.94 41.08
N ARG A 10 -14.79 -8.37 40.18
CA ARG A 10 -16.09 -7.78 40.47
C ARG A 10 -17.09 -8.01 39.37
N ILE A 11 -18.38 -8.04 39.71
CA ILE A 11 -19.45 -8.08 38.71
C ILE A 11 -19.88 -6.64 38.44
N GLU A 12 -19.89 -6.26 37.16
CA GLU A 12 -20.29 -4.94 36.70
C GLU A 12 -21.46 -5.09 35.72
N ARG A 13 -22.48 -4.24 35.84
CA ARG A 13 -23.58 -4.18 34.89
C ARG A 13 -23.25 -3.25 33.77
N LYS A 14 -23.39 -3.72 32.50
CA LYS A 14 -23.29 -2.89 31.28
C LYS A 14 -24.54 -3.15 30.42
N GLY A 15 -25.41 -2.14 30.34
CA GLY A 15 -26.70 -2.28 29.67
C GLY A 15 -27.55 -3.39 30.25
N ASN A 16 -27.95 -4.37 29.45
CA ASN A 16 -28.80 -5.50 29.90
C ASN A 16 -28.01 -6.78 30.21
N ALA A 17 -26.71 -6.69 30.49
CA ALA A 17 -25.87 -7.84 30.82
C ALA A 17 -24.93 -7.55 31.99
N LEU A 18 -24.57 -8.63 32.72
CA LEU A 18 -23.59 -8.66 33.79
C LEU A 18 -22.25 -9.17 33.24
N TYR A 19 -21.16 -8.54 33.67
CA TYR A 19 -19.81 -8.85 33.25
C TYR A 19 -18.90 -9.11 34.45
N ALA A 20 -18.03 -10.10 34.32
CA ALA A 20 -16.89 -10.32 35.19
C ALA A 20 -15.81 -9.30 34.84
N ARG A 21 -15.34 -8.53 35.82
CA ARG A 21 -14.28 -7.56 35.68
C ARG A 21 -13.14 -7.89 36.62
N PHE A 22 -11.95 -8.15 36.04
CA PHE A 22 -10.78 -8.58 36.80
C PHE A 22 -9.49 -8.11 36.10
N TRP A 23 -8.38 -8.20 36.80
CA TRP A 23 -7.07 -7.83 36.28
C TRP A 23 -6.33 -9.06 35.78
N LEU A 24 -5.65 -8.93 34.66
CA LEU A 24 -4.71 -9.91 34.12
C LEU A 24 -3.31 -9.32 34.14
N ASP A 25 -2.35 -10.11 34.56
CA ASP A 25 -0.95 -9.82 34.32
C ASP A 25 -0.69 -10.08 32.82
N VAL A 26 -0.23 -9.05 32.12
CA VAL A 26 0.10 -9.13 30.69
C VAL A 26 1.60 -9.25 30.58
N PRO A 27 2.10 -10.29 29.88
CA PRO A 27 3.52 -10.45 29.64
C PRO A 27 4.13 -9.16 29.08
N GLY A 28 5.24 -8.70 29.64
CA GLY A 28 5.92 -7.49 29.18
C GLY A 28 5.35 -6.16 29.65
N GLN A 29 4.32 -6.13 30.48
CA GLN A 29 3.78 -4.90 31.05
C GLN A 29 3.98 -4.85 32.57
N GLN A 30 4.46 -3.72 33.08
CA GLN A 30 4.50 -3.48 34.54
C GLN A 30 3.10 -3.26 35.13
N SER A 31 2.14 -2.85 34.30
CA SER A 31 0.75 -2.61 34.70
C SER A 31 -0.17 -3.72 34.20
N ARG A 32 -1.07 -4.14 35.06
CA ARG A 32 -2.12 -5.12 34.74
C ARG A 32 -3.14 -4.57 33.74
N ALA A 33 -3.59 -5.40 32.82
CA ALA A 33 -4.69 -5.08 31.92
C ALA A 33 -6.05 -5.45 32.55
N TYR A 34 -7.05 -4.62 32.31
CA TYR A 34 -8.42 -4.90 32.71
C TYR A 34 -9.09 -5.82 31.69
N LYS A 35 -9.62 -6.96 32.18
CA LYS A 35 -10.44 -7.86 31.35
C LYS A 35 -11.91 -7.74 31.77
N CYS A 36 -12.79 -7.80 30.77
CA CYS A 36 -14.24 -7.71 30.97
C CYS A 36 -14.92 -8.81 30.15
N VAL A 37 -15.51 -9.81 30.82
CA VAL A 37 -16.10 -11.00 30.18
C VAL A 37 -17.56 -11.09 30.55
N ARG A 38 -18.44 -11.33 29.59
CA ARG A 38 -19.89 -11.46 29.84
C ARG A 38 -20.19 -12.69 30.72
N ILE A 39 -21.00 -12.49 31.76
CA ILE A 39 -21.51 -13.58 32.65
C ILE A 39 -22.88 -14.05 32.18
N CYS A 40 -23.90 -13.17 32.24
CA CYS A 40 -25.28 -13.49 31.92
C CYS A 40 -26.10 -12.21 31.63
N PRO A 41 -27.34 -12.33 31.11
CA PRO A 41 -28.28 -11.22 31.08
C PRO A 41 -28.68 -10.79 32.51
N VAL A 42 -29.10 -9.54 32.70
CA VAL A 42 -29.58 -9.01 33.96
C VAL A 42 -30.93 -9.65 34.34
N SER A 43 -31.79 -9.92 33.35
CA SER A 43 -33.13 -10.51 33.52
C SER A 43 -33.52 -11.31 32.28
N GLY A 44 -34.49 -12.20 32.39
CA GLY A 44 -35.00 -13.05 31.32
C GLY A 44 -34.27 -14.40 31.20
N PRO A 45 -34.49 -15.12 30.06
CA PRO A 45 -33.89 -16.43 29.86
C PRO A 45 -32.36 -16.38 29.94
N GLY A 46 -31.77 -17.25 30.75
CA GLY A 46 -30.30 -17.31 30.96
C GLY A 46 -29.77 -16.35 32.02
N SER A 47 -30.61 -15.61 32.76
CA SER A 47 -30.18 -14.86 33.94
C SER A 47 -29.83 -15.82 35.10
N LEU A 48 -28.77 -15.48 35.83
CA LEU A 48 -28.26 -16.26 36.95
C LEU A 48 -28.61 -15.58 38.29
N ASN A 49 -28.84 -16.36 39.37
CA ASN A 49 -28.97 -15.81 40.70
C ASN A 49 -27.61 -15.31 41.23
N LYS A 50 -27.63 -14.55 42.35
CA LYS A 50 -26.41 -13.93 42.91
C LYS A 50 -25.32 -14.94 43.29
N PHE A 51 -25.69 -16.14 43.67
CA PHE A 51 -24.73 -17.20 44.03
C PHE A 51 -24.08 -17.76 42.76
N GLU A 52 -24.87 -18.07 41.75
CA GLU A 52 -24.42 -18.56 40.46
C GLU A 52 -23.55 -17.51 39.74
N GLN A 53 -23.90 -16.23 39.79
CA GLN A 53 -23.09 -15.13 39.25
C GLN A 53 -21.70 -15.10 39.89
N LYS A 54 -21.62 -15.25 41.23
CA LYS A 54 -20.32 -15.30 41.93
C LYS A 54 -19.53 -16.56 41.60
N ARG A 55 -20.21 -17.71 41.46
CA ARG A 55 -19.56 -18.96 41.00
C ARG A 55 -19.00 -18.79 39.63
N ARG A 56 -19.79 -18.27 38.68
CA ARG A 56 -19.35 -18.06 37.31
C ARG A 56 -18.21 -17.02 37.19
N LEU A 57 -18.22 -15.98 38.03
CA LEU A 57 -17.11 -15.04 38.15
C LEU A 57 -15.79 -15.75 38.52
N LYS A 58 -15.84 -16.66 39.52
CA LYS A 58 -14.65 -17.44 39.93
C LYS A 58 -14.17 -18.39 38.84
N GLU A 59 -15.11 -19.06 38.16
CA GLU A 59 -14.81 -19.94 37.03
C GLU A 59 -14.12 -19.18 35.92
N ILE A 60 -14.64 -18.01 35.52
CA ILE A 60 -14.03 -17.14 34.50
C ILE A 60 -12.61 -16.71 34.91
N ILE A 61 -12.41 -16.29 36.15
CA ILE A 61 -11.10 -15.90 36.68
C ILE A 61 -10.13 -17.09 36.64
N ALA A 62 -10.59 -18.30 36.91
CA ALA A 62 -9.79 -19.54 36.82
C ALA A 62 -9.51 -19.94 35.35
N GLU A 63 -10.51 -19.84 34.47
CA GLU A 63 -10.35 -20.11 33.02
C GLU A 63 -9.27 -19.22 32.38
N PHE A 64 -9.16 -17.97 32.84
CA PHE A 64 -8.11 -17.04 32.37
C PHE A 64 -6.79 -17.20 33.14
N GLY A 65 -6.71 -18.10 34.11
CA GLY A 65 -5.50 -18.31 34.91
C GLY A 65 -5.05 -17.06 35.69
N ALA A 66 -5.94 -16.09 35.93
CA ALA A 66 -5.58 -14.79 36.47
C ALA A 66 -4.96 -14.81 37.89
N ASN A 67 -5.03 -15.94 38.59
CA ASN A 67 -4.43 -16.19 39.90
C ASN A 67 -3.40 -17.34 39.86
N SER A 68 -3.04 -17.91 38.71
CA SER A 68 -2.16 -19.06 38.62
C SER A 68 -0.67 -18.66 38.56
N GLU A 69 0.16 -19.41 39.29
CA GLU A 69 1.62 -19.22 39.22
C GLU A 69 2.18 -19.58 37.82
N ALA A 70 1.53 -20.51 37.10
CA ALA A 70 1.91 -20.92 35.77
C ALA A 70 1.81 -19.75 34.80
N THR A 71 0.71 -18.95 34.85
CA THR A 71 0.52 -17.77 34.02
C THR A 71 1.56 -16.69 34.30
N LEU A 72 1.97 -16.52 35.58
CA LEU A 72 3.02 -15.59 35.97
C LEU A 72 4.39 -16.05 35.47
N ARG A 73 4.72 -17.35 35.60
CA ARG A 73 5.98 -17.92 35.09
C ARG A 73 6.07 -17.89 33.58
N GLU A 74 4.95 -18.16 32.89
CA GLU A 74 4.85 -18.07 31.43
C GLU A 74 4.99 -16.61 30.97
N ALA A 75 4.39 -15.67 31.68
CA ALA A 75 4.56 -14.24 31.47
C ALA A 75 6.02 -13.77 31.68
N GLU A 76 6.69 -14.26 32.72
CA GLU A 76 8.10 -13.98 32.99
C GLU A 76 9.02 -14.64 31.94
N ALA A 77 8.74 -15.87 31.53
CA ALA A 77 9.53 -16.57 30.49
C ALA A 77 9.43 -15.91 29.11
N VAL A 78 8.25 -15.41 28.74
CA VAL A 78 8.05 -14.61 27.52
C VAL A 78 8.79 -13.28 27.60
N ASN A 79 8.96 -12.71 28.79
CA ASN A 79 9.70 -11.46 29.00
C ASN A 79 11.23 -11.63 28.86
N LEU A 80 11.75 -12.83 29.00
CA LEU A 80 13.20 -13.05 29.05
C LEU A 80 13.86 -13.31 27.69
N GLY A 81 13.12 -13.30 26.57
CA GLY A 81 13.79 -13.87 25.43
C GLY A 81 13.51 -13.40 24.03
N THR A 82 12.38 -12.78 23.71
CA THR A 82 12.14 -12.39 22.30
C THR A 82 12.56 -10.95 22.05
N THR A 83 13.62 -10.78 21.26
CA THR A 83 14.06 -9.47 20.82
C THR A 83 13.19 -8.96 19.66
N PHE A 84 13.25 -7.63 19.41
CA PHE A 84 12.58 -7.04 18.25
C PHE A 84 13.01 -7.72 16.94
N LYS A 85 14.30 -8.01 16.77
CA LYS A 85 14.84 -8.66 15.56
C LYS A 85 14.26 -10.05 15.36
N GLU A 86 14.24 -10.89 16.38
CA GLU A 86 13.70 -12.25 16.28
C GLU A 86 12.22 -12.24 15.92
N GLN A 87 11.43 -11.37 16.55
CA GLN A 87 10.02 -11.22 16.21
C GLN A 87 9.82 -10.64 14.80
N ALA A 88 10.64 -9.67 14.40
CA ALA A 88 10.59 -9.09 13.06
C ALA A 88 10.87 -10.12 11.96
N GLU A 89 11.87 -10.99 12.17
CA GLU A 89 12.19 -12.09 11.25
C GLU A 89 11.07 -13.13 11.17
N ARG A 90 10.46 -13.48 12.32
CA ARG A 90 9.29 -14.36 12.38
C ARG A 90 8.11 -13.75 11.63
N TRP A 91 7.72 -12.53 12.00
CA TRP A 91 6.64 -11.79 11.38
C TRP A 91 6.82 -11.65 9.87
N PHE A 92 8.04 -11.32 9.42
CA PHE A 92 8.30 -11.11 8.00
C PHE A 92 8.17 -12.41 7.18
N ARG A 93 8.60 -13.54 7.72
CA ARG A 93 8.38 -14.85 7.10
C ARG A 93 6.89 -15.20 7.03
N GLU A 94 6.17 -15.02 8.13
CA GLU A 94 4.72 -15.31 8.20
C GLU A 94 3.91 -14.49 7.19
N VAL A 95 4.17 -13.17 7.07
CA VAL A 95 3.44 -12.32 6.12
C VAL A 95 3.73 -12.67 4.66
N GLN A 96 4.93 -13.19 4.36
CA GLN A 96 5.27 -13.68 3.01
C GLN A 96 4.55 -15.00 2.68
N MET A 97 4.26 -15.83 3.68
CA MET A 97 3.59 -17.12 3.52
C MET A 97 2.06 -17.04 3.58
N ARG A 98 1.50 -15.86 3.83
CA ARG A 98 0.04 -15.67 3.95
C ARG A 98 -0.68 -16.08 2.67
N LYS A 99 -1.59 -17.07 2.78
CA LYS A 99 -2.48 -17.48 1.70
C LYS A 99 -3.65 -16.50 1.53
N ARG A 100 -4.24 -16.06 2.66
CA ARG A 100 -5.29 -15.05 2.67
C ARG A 100 -4.65 -13.65 2.66
N LYS A 101 -4.87 -12.87 1.62
CA LYS A 101 -4.28 -11.53 1.40
C LYS A 101 -2.73 -11.57 1.39
N PRO A 102 -2.12 -12.27 0.40
CA PRO A 102 -0.67 -12.28 0.26
C PRO A 102 -0.12 -10.88 0.04
N ILE A 103 1.06 -10.61 0.60
CA ILE A 103 1.70 -9.32 0.39
C ILE A 103 2.24 -9.21 -1.04
N LYS A 104 2.10 -8.03 -1.64
CA LYS A 104 2.68 -7.75 -2.95
C LYS A 104 4.22 -7.68 -2.84
N PRO A 105 4.98 -8.17 -3.85
CA PRO A 105 6.45 -8.16 -3.82
C PRO A 105 7.05 -6.79 -3.51
N ARG A 106 6.49 -5.72 -4.06
CA ARG A 106 6.92 -4.34 -3.78
C ARG A 106 6.77 -3.96 -2.29
N THR A 107 5.73 -4.46 -1.62
CA THR A 107 5.54 -4.23 -0.18
C THR A 107 6.55 -5.02 0.63
N ALA A 108 6.82 -6.28 0.25
CA ALA A 108 7.86 -7.11 0.87
C ALA A 108 9.24 -6.45 0.76
N ASP A 109 9.62 -5.96 -0.43
CA ASP A 109 10.87 -5.24 -0.65
C ASP A 109 11.00 -3.98 0.21
N ALA A 110 9.91 -3.22 0.34
CA ALA A 110 9.89 -2.02 1.18
C ALA A 110 10.06 -2.38 2.66
N TRP A 111 9.36 -3.41 3.14
CA TRP A 111 9.48 -3.86 4.53
C TRP A 111 10.85 -4.47 4.82
N ALA A 112 11.43 -5.24 3.89
CA ALA A 112 12.81 -5.71 4.01
C ALA A 112 13.79 -4.53 4.16
N THR A 113 13.62 -3.47 3.36
CA THR A 113 14.42 -2.24 3.47
C THR A 113 14.24 -1.55 4.82
N TYR A 114 13.01 -1.49 5.35
CA TYR A 114 12.75 -0.91 6.67
C TYR A 114 13.39 -1.75 7.77
N LEU A 115 13.26 -3.07 7.72
CA LEU A 115 13.87 -3.97 8.71
C LEU A 115 15.41 -3.95 8.66
N SER A 116 16.01 -3.78 7.48
CA SER A 116 17.47 -3.64 7.38
C SER A 116 18.04 -2.43 8.11
N TYR A 117 17.25 -1.37 8.27
CA TYR A 117 17.59 -0.22 9.09
C TYR A 117 17.23 -0.45 10.58
N LEU A 118 16.01 -0.97 10.85
CA LEU A 118 15.50 -1.11 12.21
C LEU A 118 16.29 -2.14 13.04
N ASN A 119 16.67 -3.27 12.44
CA ASN A 119 17.36 -4.35 13.14
C ASN A 119 18.72 -3.92 13.76
N PRO A 120 19.60 -3.15 13.08
CA PRO A 120 20.79 -2.62 13.71
C PRO A 120 20.51 -1.60 14.83
N VAL A 121 19.38 -0.89 14.80
CA VAL A 121 19.07 0.22 15.72
C VAL A 121 18.35 -0.26 16.98
N ILE A 122 17.33 -1.08 16.83
CA ILE A 122 16.45 -1.56 17.93
C ILE A 122 16.35 -3.09 17.99
N GLY A 123 17.05 -3.82 17.12
CA GLY A 123 16.91 -5.27 17.02
C GLY A 123 17.22 -6.04 18.28
N GLY A 124 18.15 -5.56 19.09
CA GLY A 124 18.52 -6.18 20.38
C GLY A 124 17.60 -5.80 21.55
N VAL A 125 16.67 -4.87 21.35
CA VAL A 125 15.72 -4.45 22.41
C VAL A 125 14.72 -5.56 22.66
N PRO A 126 14.49 -5.99 23.93
CA PRO A 126 13.43 -6.91 24.28
C PRO A 126 12.07 -6.39 23.74
N LEU A 127 11.27 -7.26 23.14
CA LEU A 127 10.02 -6.84 22.50
C LEU A 127 9.05 -6.17 23.51
N SER A 128 9.11 -6.57 24.76
CA SER A 128 8.36 -5.97 25.89
C SER A 128 8.72 -4.50 26.15
N GLU A 129 9.94 -4.09 25.79
CA GLU A 129 10.45 -2.74 26.00
C GLU A 129 10.26 -1.84 24.78
N VAL A 130 9.81 -2.39 23.64
CA VAL A 130 9.47 -1.61 22.45
C VAL A 130 8.12 -0.91 22.66
N ASN A 131 8.13 0.09 23.54
CA ASN A 131 6.96 0.87 23.96
C ASN A 131 6.97 2.29 23.34
N ASN A 132 6.04 3.15 23.76
CA ASN A 132 5.93 4.52 23.28
C ASN A 132 7.22 5.34 23.47
N LEU A 133 7.95 5.13 24.58
CA LEU A 133 9.21 5.84 24.86
C LEU A 133 10.32 5.38 23.91
N ALA A 134 10.46 4.08 23.70
CA ALA A 134 11.45 3.53 22.77
C ALA A 134 11.19 4.03 21.33
N VAL A 135 9.91 4.09 20.92
CA VAL A 135 9.54 4.62 19.60
C VAL A 135 9.79 6.12 19.51
N LYS A 136 9.55 6.91 20.57
CA LYS A 136 9.91 8.34 20.63
C LYS A 136 11.41 8.54 20.41
N GLN A 137 12.24 7.76 21.09
CA GLN A 137 13.70 7.83 20.93
C GLN A 137 14.14 7.44 19.51
N LEU A 138 13.53 6.41 18.93
CA LEU A 138 13.75 6.03 17.53
C LEU A 138 13.42 7.16 16.55
N ILE A 139 12.26 7.82 16.74
CA ILE A 139 11.83 8.96 15.92
C ILE A 139 12.81 10.10 16.02
N ALA A 140 13.23 10.49 17.24
CA ALA A 140 14.20 11.55 17.47
C ALA A 140 15.54 11.25 16.78
N ARG A 141 16.02 10.01 16.90
CA ARG A 141 17.23 9.55 16.20
C ARG A 141 17.09 9.68 14.69
N MET A 142 16.00 9.17 14.10
CA MET A 142 15.77 9.22 12.66
C MET A 142 15.63 10.66 12.15
N ALA A 143 15.02 11.54 12.93
CA ALA A 143 14.86 12.95 12.59
C ALA A 143 16.19 13.72 12.58
N ALA A 144 17.13 13.32 13.44
CA ALA A 144 18.47 13.91 13.55
C ALA A 144 19.46 13.34 12.49
N GLU A 145 19.15 12.21 11.85
CA GLU A 145 20.06 11.63 10.86
C GLU A 145 20.12 12.46 9.58
N GLU A 146 21.32 12.81 9.15
CA GLU A 146 21.59 13.52 7.91
C GLU A 146 22.37 12.66 6.91
N LYS A 147 22.16 12.95 5.63
CA LYS A 147 22.93 12.40 4.52
C LYS A 147 23.23 13.51 3.51
N ASN A 148 24.52 13.79 3.31
CA ASN A 148 24.99 14.86 2.42
C ASN A 148 24.40 16.24 2.79
N GLY A 149 24.36 16.59 4.08
CA GLY A 149 23.85 17.87 4.60
C GLY A 149 22.34 18.05 4.48
N LYS A 150 21.59 16.98 4.28
CA LYS A 150 20.11 16.99 4.22
C LYS A 150 19.54 15.92 5.14
N PRO A 151 18.33 16.13 5.70
CA PRO A 151 17.66 15.09 6.47
C PRO A 151 17.61 13.78 5.69
N ARG A 152 18.09 12.70 6.29
CA ARG A 152 18.09 11.37 5.67
C ARG A 152 16.66 10.83 5.47
N PHE A 153 15.79 11.12 6.41
CA PHE A 153 14.40 10.64 6.40
C PHE A 153 13.40 11.79 6.33
N SER A 154 12.44 11.70 5.44
CA SER A 154 11.26 12.59 5.47
C SER A 154 10.31 12.19 6.59
N ALA A 155 9.45 13.11 7.05
CA ALA A 155 8.39 12.82 8.01
C ALA A 155 7.55 11.59 7.61
N LYS A 156 7.21 11.45 6.32
CA LYS A 156 6.49 10.29 5.79
C LYS A 156 7.30 9.00 5.86
N SER A 157 8.61 9.07 5.62
CA SER A 157 9.50 7.91 5.77
C SER A 157 9.50 7.43 7.21
N ILE A 158 9.74 8.33 8.17
CA ILE A 158 9.73 8.01 9.62
C ILE A 158 8.40 7.32 9.99
N SER A 159 7.26 7.89 9.57
CA SER A 159 5.94 7.28 9.82
C SER A 159 5.83 5.85 9.28
N ASN A 160 6.40 5.56 8.11
CA ASN A 160 6.39 4.21 7.53
C ASN A 160 7.26 3.23 8.34
N TYR A 161 8.43 3.66 8.83
CA TYR A 161 9.27 2.83 9.71
C TYR A 161 8.56 2.52 11.03
N VAL A 162 7.97 3.54 11.68
CA VAL A 162 7.20 3.36 12.91
C VAL A 162 6.02 2.42 12.71
N GLN A 163 5.35 2.49 11.55
CA GLN A 163 4.28 1.56 11.22
C GLN A 163 4.77 0.11 11.18
N VAL A 164 5.96 -0.16 10.64
CA VAL A 164 6.55 -1.52 10.67
C VAL A 164 6.86 -1.95 12.10
N VAL A 165 7.42 -1.07 12.94
CA VAL A 165 7.63 -1.38 14.37
C VAL A 165 6.33 -1.80 15.03
N LYS A 166 5.26 -1.04 14.84
CA LYS A 166 3.93 -1.35 15.39
C LYS A 166 3.38 -2.70 14.91
N MET A 167 3.56 -3.02 13.61
CA MET A 167 3.14 -4.31 13.05
C MET A 167 3.93 -5.48 13.62
N VAL A 168 5.23 -5.33 13.81
CA VAL A 168 6.08 -6.36 14.44
C VAL A 168 5.66 -6.61 15.87
N VAL A 169 5.46 -5.57 16.69
CA VAL A 169 5.00 -5.72 18.08
C VAL A 169 3.61 -6.37 18.13
N ALA A 170 2.68 -5.93 17.28
CA ALA A 170 1.33 -6.48 17.21
C ALA A 170 1.27 -7.92 16.71
N SER A 171 2.31 -8.42 16.04
CA SER A 171 2.39 -9.80 15.55
C SER A 171 2.74 -10.82 16.62
N ALA A 172 3.21 -10.37 17.78
CA ALA A 172 3.45 -11.24 18.91
C ALA A 172 2.10 -11.62 19.54
N VAL A 173 1.64 -12.84 19.26
CA VAL A 173 0.37 -13.38 19.73
C VAL A 173 0.59 -14.67 20.49
N ASN A 174 -0.30 -14.95 21.45
CA ASN A 174 -0.35 -16.23 22.16
C ASN A 174 -1.08 -17.30 21.32
N ASP A 175 -1.19 -18.52 21.84
CA ASP A 175 -1.86 -19.65 21.18
C ASP A 175 -3.35 -19.42 20.89
N ARG A 176 -3.96 -18.43 21.55
CA ARG A 176 -5.34 -18.01 21.31
C ARG A 176 -5.47 -16.89 20.28
N GLY A 177 -4.34 -16.44 19.68
CA GLY A 177 -4.32 -15.31 18.74
C GLY A 177 -4.48 -13.93 19.38
N GLU A 178 -4.37 -13.82 20.72
CA GLU A 178 -4.41 -12.54 21.42
C GLU A 178 -3.02 -11.90 21.44
N GLN A 179 -2.93 -10.57 21.27
CA GLN A 179 -1.65 -9.86 21.34
C GLN A 179 -1.02 -10.02 22.74
N ILE A 180 0.25 -10.43 22.77
CA ILE A 180 1.03 -10.52 24.01
C ILE A 180 1.32 -9.12 24.56
N TYR A 181 1.55 -8.15 23.64
CA TYR A 181 1.84 -6.75 23.99
C TYR A 181 0.76 -5.83 23.42
N PRO A 182 -0.43 -5.76 24.02
CA PRO A 182 -1.54 -4.93 23.54
C PRO A 182 -1.28 -3.44 23.86
N LEU A 183 -0.30 -2.84 23.20
CA LEU A 183 0.10 -1.45 23.42
C LEU A 183 -0.89 -0.48 22.78
N LYS A 184 -1.29 0.53 23.57
CA LYS A 184 -1.96 1.71 23.04
C LYS A 184 -0.90 2.73 22.60
N TRP A 185 -0.80 2.93 21.30
CA TRP A 185 0.15 3.88 20.74
C TRP A 185 -0.35 5.32 20.87
N SER A 186 0.43 6.17 21.54
CA SER A 186 0.15 7.60 21.68
C SER A 186 0.99 8.41 20.70
N HIS A 187 0.36 8.90 19.64
CA HIS A 187 1.05 9.65 18.58
C HIS A 187 1.63 10.96 19.09
N ASP A 188 0.91 11.65 19.99
CA ASP A 188 1.37 12.92 20.59
C ASP A 188 2.57 12.68 21.49
N PHE A 189 2.52 11.65 22.36
CA PHE A 189 3.65 11.31 23.24
C PHE A 189 4.91 10.90 22.45
N MET A 190 4.71 10.12 21.37
CA MET A 190 5.81 9.69 20.51
C MET A 190 6.39 10.83 19.67
N ASP A 191 5.74 11.99 19.64
CA ASP A 191 6.12 13.13 18.81
C ASP A 191 6.23 12.76 17.32
N MET A 192 5.16 12.14 16.81
CA MET A 192 5.11 11.69 15.43
C MET A 192 5.20 12.88 14.46
N PRO A 193 6.15 12.86 13.52
CA PRO A 193 6.34 13.99 12.62
C PRO A 193 5.10 14.19 11.71
N ILE A 194 4.62 15.43 11.68
CA ILE A 194 3.48 15.80 10.85
C ILE A 194 3.93 15.90 9.40
N VAL A 195 3.25 15.17 8.52
CA VAL A 195 3.47 15.26 7.08
C VAL A 195 2.70 16.47 6.55
N LYS A 196 3.34 17.66 6.62
CA LYS A 196 2.78 18.90 6.06
C LYS A 196 3.20 19.04 4.58
N ASN A 197 2.35 19.70 3.80
CA ASN A 197 2.67 20.15 2.43
C ASN A 197 3.27 19.07 1.54
N GLN A 198 2.61 17.90 1.46
CA GLN A 198 3.04 16.86 0.54
C GLN A 198 2.97 17.40 -0.89
N ARG A 199 4.14 17.58 -1.50
CA ARG A 199 4.25 18.09 -2.86
C ARG A 199 3.49 17.17 -3.84
N THR A 200 2.53 17.75 -4.53
CA THR A 200 1.69 17.04 -5.53
C THR A 200 1.84 17.68 -6.92
N PRO A 201 3.03 17.57 -7.57
CA PRO A 201 3.26 18.23 -8.85
C PRO A 201 2.28 17.71 -9.91
N THR A 202 1.83 18.62 -10.76
CA THR A 202 1.08 18.35 -11.98
C THR A 202 1.67 19.17 -13.11
N PHE A 203 1.27 18.92 -14.34
CA PHE A 203 1.67 19.70 -15.52
C PHE A 203 0.52 20.51 -16.06
N THR A 204 0.84 21.62 -16.76
CA THR A 204 -0.08 22.33 -17.66
C THR A 204 -0.09 21.66 -19.04
N ALA A 205 -1.01 22.07 -19.92
CA ALA A 205 -1.07 21.58 -21.29
C ALA A 205 0.21 21.99 -22.09
N GLU A 206 0.66 23.22 -21.88
CA GLU A 206 1.88 23.77 -22.50
C GLU A 206 3.13 22.99 -22.06
N GLU A 207 3.20 22.67 -20.75
CA GLU A 207 4.29 21.84 -20.22
C GLU A 207 4.27 20.42 -20.79
N ILE A 208 3.08 19.82 -20.95
CA ILE A 208 2.94 18.51 -21.62
C ILE A 208 3.41 18.61 -23.07
N ASN A 209 3.00 19.63 -23.82
CA ASN A 209 3.46 19.85 -25.20
C ASN A 209 4.98 19.95 -25.28
N THR A 210 5.60 20.74 -24.40
CA THR A 210 7.05 20.89 -24.34
C THR A 210 7.74 19.56 -24.00
N ILE A 211 7.23 18.83 -22.99
CA ILE A 211 7.79 17.52 -22.62
C ILE A 211 7.72 16.52 -23.79
N ILE A 212 6.60 16.50 -24.52
CA ILE A 212 6.41 15.62 -25.68
C ILE A 212 7.35 16.01 -26.83
N SER A 213 7.51 17.30 -27.13
CA SER A 213 8.37 17.78 -28.21
C SER A 213 9.86 17.59 -27.93
N GLU A 214 10.30 17.77 -26.69
CA GLU A 214 11.69 17.59 -26.28
C GLU A 214 12.09 16.11 -26.06
N ALA A 215 11.08 15.23 -25.94
CA ALA A 215 11.32 13.80 -25.71
C ALA A 215 11.78 13.09 -26.99
N GLN A 216 12.86 12.33 -26.89
CA GLN A 216 13.42 11.60 -28.04
C GLN A 216 12.83 10.20 -28.20
N GLY A 217 12.63 9.77 -29.44
CA GLY A 217 12.21 8.43 -29.81
C GLY A 217 10.84 8.06 -29.19
N GLN A 218 10.73 6.85 -28.68
CA GLN A 218 9.49 6.35 -28.10
C GLN A 218 9.03 7.09 -26.83
N TYR A 219 9.89 7.89 -26.20
CA TYR A 219 9.53 8.60 -24.97
C TYR A 219 8.52 9.72 -25.24
N SER A 220 8.51 10.34 -26.42
CA SER A 220 7.48 11.29 -26.83
C SER A 220 6.09 10.66 -26.75
N LEU A 221 5.89 9.51 -27.39
CA LEU A 221 4.62 8.78 -27.32
C LEU A 221 4.32 8.24 -25.92
N LEU A 222 5.34 7.75 -25.20
CA LEU A 222 5.16 7.31 -23.81
C LEU A 222 4.56 8.42 -22.93
N TYR A 223 5.08 9.64 -23.04
CA TYR A 223 4.57 10.78 -22.27
C TYR A 223 3.17 11.21 -22.72
N ALA A 224 2.90 11.15 -24.03
CA ALA A 224 1.54 11.37 -24.55
C ALA A 224 0.54 10.34 -24.01
N VAL A 225 0.92 9.06 -23.96
CA VAL A 225 0.09 7.99 -23.37
C VAL A 225 -0.12 8.19 -21.86
N LEU A 226 0.91 8.56 -21.12
CA LEU A 226 0.79 8.86 -19.70
C LEU A 226 -0.14 10.05 -19.44
N ALA A 227 -0.07 11.10 -20.26
CA ALA A 227 -0.90 12.29 -20.14
C ALA A 227 -2.33 12.05 -20.66
N GLY A 228 -2.50 11.31 -21.74
CA GLY A 228 -3.78 11.09 -22.41
C GLY A 228 -4.60 9.95 -21.83
N ALA A 229 -3.98 8.86 -21.39
CA ALA A 229 -4.64 7.71 -20.78
C ALA A 229 -4.60 7.72 -19.24
N GLY A 230 -3.71 8.52 -18.62
CA GLY A 230 -3.59 8.59 -17.17
C GLY A 230 -3.04 7.31 -16.52
N LEU A 231 -2.32 6.48 -17.26
CA LEU A 231 -1.72 5.24 -16.74
C LEU A 231 -0.73 5.50 -15.61
N ARG A 232 -0.60 4.52 -14.69
CA ARG A 232 0.58 4.46 -13.83
C ARG A 232 1.79 4.05 -14.67
N ILE A 233 2.98 4.55 -14.35
CA ILE A 233 4.17 4.25 -15.16
C ILE A 233 4.46 2.74 -15.24
N GLU A 234 4.22 2.02 -14.16
CA GLU A 234 4.39 0.56 -14.13
C GLU A 234 3.34 -0.19 -14.98
N GLU A 235 2.14 0.40 -15.17
CA GLU A 235 1.13 -0.09 -16.11
C GLU A 235 1.56 0.20 -17.56
N ALA A 236 2.03 1.42 -17.84
CA ALA A 236 2.50 1.78 -19.18
C ALA A 236 3.70 0.93 -19.66
N PHE A 237 4.63 0.60 -18.76
CA PHE A 237 5.75 -0.30 -19.09
C PHE A 237 5.35 -1.77 -19.22
N ALA A 238 4.20 -2.14 -18.66
CA ALA A 238 3.66 -3.49 -18.77
C ALA A 238 2.76 -3.69 -20.00
N LEU A 239 2.42 -2.61 -20.73
CA LEU A 239 1.57 -2.71 -21.90
C LEU A 239 2.19 -3.60 -22.97
N GLN A 240 1.43 -4.57 -23.42
CA GLN A 240 1.75 -5.46 -24.52
C GLN A 240 0.95 -5.06 -25.76
N VAL A 241 1.44 -5.45 -26.93
CA VAL A 241 0.80 -5.09 -28.20
C VAL A 241 -0.66 -5.54 -28.24
N GLU A 242 -0.97 -6.73 -27.76
CA GLU A 242 -2.32 -7.26 -27.68
C GLU A 242 -3.26 -6.52 -26.71
N ASP A 243 -2.72 -5.63 -25.87
CA ASP A 243 -3.50 -4.78 -24.98
C ASP A 243 -4.11 -3.56 -25.69
N ILE A 244 -3.64 -3.26 -26.90
CA ILE A 244 -4.11 -2.14 -27.72
C ILE A 244 -5.14 -2.68 -28.73
N ARG A 245 -6.40 -2.27 -28.59
CA ARG A 245 -7.50 -2.73 -29.43
C ARG A 245 -8.34 -1.55 -29.94
N GLY A 246 -8.15 -1.19 -31.20
CA GLY A 246 -8.82 -0.01 -31.75
C GLY A 246 -8.49 1.23 -30.92
N THR A 247 -9.50 1.88 -30.35
CA THR A 247 -9.34 3.05 -29.47
C THR A 247 -9.29 2.70 -27.97
N VAL A 248 -8.95 1.47 -27.60
CA VAL A 248 -8.99 1.00 -26.22
C VAL A 248 -7.64 0.43 -25.78
N ILE A 249 -7.17 0.85 -24.62
CA ILE A 249 -6.08 0.19 -23.86
C ILE A 249 -6.69 -0.73 -22.81
N ARG A 250 -6.27 -1.99 -22.79
CA ARG A 250 -6.56 -2.92 -21.71
C ARG A 250 -5.43 -2.95 -20.70
N VAL A 251 -5.69 -2.53 -19.48
CA VAL A 251 -4.71 -2.59 -18.39
C VAL A 251 -4.88 -3.92 -17.67
N ARG A 252 -4.01 -4.87 -17.93
CA ARG A 252 -4.03 -6.22 -17.32
C ARG A 252 -2.87 -6.47 -16.39
N HIS A 253 -1.77 -5.74 -16.58
CA HIS A 253 -0.52 -5.99 -15.89
C HIS A 253 0.11 -4.71 -15.35
N SER A 254 1.02 -4.90 -14.40
CA SER A 254 1.93 -3.87 -13.86
C SER A 254 3.33 -4.46 -13.78
N LEU A 255 4.33 -3.70 -14.17
CA LEU A 255 5.72 -4.15 -14.19
C LEU A 255 6.43 -3.84 -12.87
N TRP A 256 7.05 -4.85 -12.26
CA TRP A 256 7.92 -4.66 -11.10
C TRP A 256 9.20 -5.48 -11.24
N ARG A 257 10.38 -4.83 -11.19
CA ARG A 257 11.70 -5.47 -11.37
C ARG A 257 11.77 -6.39 -12.59
N GLY A 258 11.22 -5.93 -13.73
CA GLY A 258 11.23 -6.71 -14.97
C GLY A 258 10.22 -7.86 -15.02
N LYS A 259 9.41 -8.08 -14.00
CA LYS A 259 8.37 -9.13 -13.99
C LYS A 259 6.97 -8.50 -14.06
N LEU A 260 6.06 -9.18 -14.76
CA LEU A 260 4.66 -8.81 -14.86
C LEU A 260 3.89 -9.32 -13.63
N TYR A 261 3.05 -8.46 -13.09
CA TYR A 261 2.15 -8.77 -11.97
C TYR A 261 0.75 -8.26 -12.28
N SER A 262 -0.26 -8.82 -11.63
CA SER A 262 -1.60 -8.21 -11.64
C SER A 262 -1.58 -6.81 -11.05
N PRO A 263 -2.45 -5.88 -11.48
CA PRO A 263 -2.57 -4.57 -10.86
C PRO A 263 -2.79 -4.63 -9.34
N LYS A 264 -2.59 -3.49 -8.68
CA LYS A 264 -2.63 -3.42 -7.20
C LYS A 264 -4.01 -3.79 -6.62
N THR A 265 -5.08 -3.44 -7.32
CA THR A 265 -6.48 -3.66 -6.92
C THR A 265 -7.25 -4.29 -8.07
N PRO A 266 -8.39 -4.96 -7.81
CA PRO A 266 -9.28 -5.46 -8.88
C PRO A 266 -9.67 -4.36 -9.87
N ALA A 267 -10.03 -3.15 -9.40
CA ALA A 267 -10.31 -1.99 -10.23
C ALA A 267 -9.11 -1.52 -11.09
N GLY A 268 -7.91 -2.02 -10.81
CA GLY A 268 -6.74 -1.78 -11.65
C GLY A 268 -6.79 -2.50 -12.98
N VAL A 269 -7.50 -3.64 -13.07
CA VAL A 269 -7.79 -4.33 -14.34
C VAL A 269 -8.97 -3.62 -14.99
N ARG A 270 -8.73 -2.96 -16.10
CA ARG A 270 -9.71 -2.06 -16.71
C ARG A 270 -9.43 -1.79 -18.17
N GLU A 271 -10.39 -1.21 -18.83
CA GLU A 271 -10.25 -0.62 -20.15
C GLU A 271 -10.18 0.91 -20.05
N ILE A 272 -9.40 1.53 -20.91
CA ILE A 272 -9.30 2.98 -21.03
C ILE A 272 -9.58 3.33 -22.47
N ASP A 273 -10.65 4.09 -22.70
CA ASP A 273 -10.99 4.58 -24.01
C ASP A 273 -10.12 5.79 -24.35
N LEU A 274 -9.54 5.81 -25.54
CA LEU A 274 -8.60 6.81 -26.01
C LEU A 274 -9.25 7.75 -27.01
N HIS A 275 -8.79 8.99 -27.02
CA HIS A 275 -9.01 9.88 -28.16
C HIS A 275 -8.38 9.27 -29.42
N SER A 276 -9.06 9.41 -30.56
CA SER A 276 -8.67 8.80 -31.84
C SER A 276 -7.24 9.10 -32.27
N SER A 277 -6.76 10.32 -32.06
CA SER A 277 -5.39 10.71 -32.42
C SER A 277 -4.32 9.96 -31.61
N LEU A 278 -4.56 9.70 -30.31
CA LEU A 278 -3.63 8.95 -29.46
C LEU A 278 -3.63 7.46 -29.82
N ALA A 279 -4.81 6.91 -30.11
CA ALA A 279 -4.96 5.53 -30.57
C ALA A 279 -4.20 5.33 -31.90
N LYS A 280 -4.40 6.24 -32.86
CA LYS A 280 -3.65 6.22 -34.13
C LYS A 280 -2.14 6.22 -33.90
N ALA A 281 -1.62 7.11 -33.06
CA ALA A 281 -0.18 7.18 -32.79
C ALA A 281 0.36 5.91 -32.12
N LEU A 282 -0.44 5.23 -31.28
CA LEU A 282 -0.08 3.94 -30.71
C LEU A 282 -0.02 2.85 -31.78
N HIS A 283 -1.02 2.77 -32.68
CA HIS A 283 -1.01 1.81 -33.79
C HIS A 283 0.15 2.06 -34.75
N ASP A 284 0.42 3.30 -35.09
CA ASP A 284 1.58 3.67 -35.94
C ASP A 284 2.92 3.26 -35.29
N HIS A 285 3.04 3.40 -33.96
CA HIS A 285 4.22 2.97 -33.21
C HIS A 285 4.36 1.45 -33.12
N ILE A 286 3.27 0.73 -32.92
CA ILE A 286 3.26 -0.74 -32.90
C ILE A 286 3.55 -1.27 -34.30
N SER A 287 3.05 -0.60 -35.36
CA SER A 287 3.19 -1.02 -36.75
C SER A 287 2.72 -2.47 -36.94
N GLU A 288 3.51 -3.33 -37.51
CA GLU A 288 3.20 -4.73 -37.79
C GLU A 288 3.50 -5.69 -36.65
N ARG A 289 3.95 -5.17 -35.50
CA ARG A 289 4.22 -6.02 -34.34
C ARG A 289 2.93 -6.64 -33.78
N THR A 290 2.93 -7.95 -33.64
CA THR A 290 1.77 -8.72 -33.11
C THR A 290 1.95 -9.10 -31.63
N SER A 291 3.15 -8.94 -31.07
CA SER A 291 3.45 -9.31 -29.68
C SER A 291 4.58 -8.45 -29.09
N GLY A 292 4.81 -8.61 -27.81
CA GLY A 292 5.86 -7.91 -27.06
C GLY A 292 5.37 -6.63 -26.42
N PHE A 293 6.28 -5.94 -25.70
CA PHE A 293 5.95 -4.70 -25.01
C PHE A 293 5.75 -3.54 -25.99
N VAL A 294 4.75 -2.70 -25.76
CA VAL A 294 4.50 -1.49 -26.54
C VAL A 294 5.74 -0.58 -26.48
N PHE A 295 6.24 -0.34 -25.27
CA PHE A 295 7.46 0.43 -24.98
C PHE A 295 8.56 -0.52 -24.51
N GLN A 296 9.63 -0.64 -25.29
CA GLN A 296 10.70 -1.61 -25.01
C GLN A 296 12.09 -1.01 -25.26
N SER A 297 13.09 -1.63 -24.66
CA SER A 297 14.49 -1.34 -24.94
C SER A 297 14.89 -1.85 -26.33
N SER A 298 16.09 -1.51 -26.79
CA SER A 298 16.65 -2.06 -28.06
C SER A 298 16.77 -3.59 -28.03
N SER A 299 16.83 -4.22 -26.86
CA SER A 299 16.86 -5.68 -26.70
C SER A 299 15.47 -6.32 -26.52
N GLY A 300 14.38 -5.58 -26.74
CA GLY A 300 13.00 -6.10 -26.58
C GLY A 300 12.53 -6.25 -25.13
N THR A 301 13.34 -5.84 -24.15
CA THR A 301 12.99 -5.92 -22.73
C THR A 301 12.19 -4.69 -22.28
N PRO A 302 11.42 -4.78 -21.19
CA PRO A 302 10.69 -3.65 -20.66
C PRO A 302 11.60 -2.49 -20.27
N LEU A 303 11.10 -1.27 -20.37
CA LEU A 303 11.83 -0.08 -19.94
C LEU A 303 12.01 -0.05 -18.41
N ALA A 304 13.17 0.44 -17.96
CA ALA A 304 13.45 0.65 -16.54
C ALA A 304 13.05 2.06 -16.12
N ARG A 305 12.15 2.16 -15.12
CA ARG A 305 11.62 3.43 -14.59
C ARG A 305 12.69 4.44 -14.23
N SER A 306 13.74 4.02 -13.52
CA SER A 306 14.83 4.89 -13.09
C SER A 306 15.61 5.47 -14.29
N ASN A 307 15.75 4.68 -15.37
CA ASN A 307 16.46 5.12 -16.56
C ASN A 307 15.65 6.18 -17.32
N VAL A 308 14.37 5.92 -17.60
CA VAL A 308 13.48 6.88 -18.27
C VAL A 308 13.37 8.16 -17.47
N LEU A 309 13.17 8.05 -16.14
CA LEU A 309 13.06 9.22 -15.26
C LEU A 309 14.34 10.09 -15.31
N ARG A 310 15.51 9.48 -15.11
CA ARG A 310 16.78 10.22 -14.99
C ARG A 310 17.33 10.67 -16.34
N ARG A 311 17.23 9.82 -17.38
CA ARG A 311 17.86 10.09 -18.68
C ARG A 311 16.99 10.90 -19.63
N SER A 312 15.67 10.95 -19.40
CA SER A 312 14.72 11.68 -20.23
C SER A 312 13.96 12.72 -19.42
N LEU A 313 12.95 12.36 -18.64
CA LEU A 313 12.04 13.32 -17.99
C LEU A 313 12.77 14.37 -17.15
N HIS A 314 13.71 13.98 -16.29
CA HIS A 314 14.42 14.93 -15.42
C HIS A 314 15.30 15.89 -16.21
N LYS A 315 15.87 15.48 -17.35
CA LYS A 315 16.65 16.37 -18.21
C LYS A 315 15.76 17.40 -18.91
N ILE A 316 14.59 16.96 -19.40
CA ILE A 316 13.61 17.86 -20.01
C ILE A 316 13.12 18.88 -18.99
N LEU A 317 12.73 18.43 -17.78
CA LEU A 317 12.28 19.35 -16.71
C LEU A 317 13.37 20.34 -16.31
N GLU A 318 14.63 19.91 -16.28
CA GLU A 318 15.78 20.78 -16.00
C GLU A 318 15.98 21.83 -17.09
N GLY A 319 15.85 21.45 -18.38
CA GLY A 319 15.86 22.37 -19.51
C GLY A 319 14.69 23.38 -19.48
N MET A 320 13.56 22.99 -18.95
CA MET A 320 12.40 23.86 -18.73
C MET A 320 12.51 24.75 -17.48
N GLY A 321 13.59 24.66 -16.68
CA GLY A 321 13.71 25.35 -15.39
C GLY A 321 12.73 24.86 -14.32
N LYS A 322 12.22 23.62 -14.46
CA LYS A 322 11.22 23.04 -13.56
C LYS A 322 11.86 22.13 -12.53
N GLU A 323 11.27 22.10 -11.34
CA GLU A 323 11.69 21.14 -10.33
C GLU A 323 11.42 19.69 -10.75
N LYS A 324 12.38 18.81 -10.48
CA LYS A 324 12.28 17.38 -10.78
C LYS A 324 11.06 16.76 -10.08
N CYS A 325 10.26 16.02 -10.85
CA CYS A 325 9.10 15.29 -10.36
C CYS A 325 9.00 13.90 -11.01
N GLY A 326 8.08 13.07 -10.51
CA GLY A 326 7.86 11.73 -11.04
C GLY A 326 6.70 11.68 -12.03
N PHE A 327 6.57 10.54 -12.73
CA PHE A 327 5.54 10.30 -13.75
C PHE A 327 4.09 10.46 -13.26
N HIS A 328 3.85 10.44 -11.96
CA HIS A 328 2.49 10.61 -11.43
C HIS A 328 1.91 12.01 -11.72
N ALA A 329 2.76 12.98 -12.07
CA ALA A 329 2.34 14.31 -12.51
C ALA A 329 1.50 14.26 -13.80
N PHE A 330 1.82 13.38 -14.76
CA PHE A 330 1.02 13.17 -15.97
C PHE A 330 -0.40 12.66 -15.64
N ARG A 331 -0.50 11.73 -14.72
CA ARG A 331 -1.80 11.20 -14.30
C ARG A 331 -2.65 12.25 -13.57
N ARG A 332 -2.02 13.13 -12.76
CA ARG A 332 -2.71 14.27 -12.15
C ARG A 332 -3.20 15.26 -13.20
N TYR A 333 -2.40 15.51 -14.21
CA TYR A 333 -2.82 16.29 -15.37
C TYR A 333 -4.08 15.68 -15.99
N ARG A 334 -4.08 14.39 -16.33
CA ARG A 334 -5.24 13.73 -16.94
C ARG A 334 -6.50 13.83 -16.08
N VAL A 335 -6.39 13.53 -14.79
CA VAL A 335 -7.53 13.66 -13.86
C VAL A 335 -8.08 15.08 -13.85
N THR A 336 -7.20 16.07 -13.78
CA THR A 336 -7.61 17.49 -13.78
C THR A 336 -8.26 17.88 -15.10
N HIS A 337 -7.70 17.40 -16.23
CA HIS A 337 -8.25 17.64 -17.55
C HIS A 337 -9.66 17.05 -17.71
N LEU A 338 -9.84 15.77 -17.38
CA LEU A 338 -11.14 15.10 -17.47
C LEU A 338 -12.21 15.79 -16.59
N ARG A 339 -11.84 16.27 -15.40
CA ARG A 339 -12.75 17.05 -14.54
C ARG A 339 -13.12 18.40 -15.16
N LYS A 340 -12.17 19.09 -15.79
CA LYS A 340 -12.44 20.35 -16.52
C LYS A 340 -13.41 20.10 -17.68
N GLN A 341 -13.32 18.93 -18.34
CA GLN A 341 -14.23 18.52 -19.42
C GLN A 341 -15.56 17.94 -18.89
N ARG A 342 -15.80 17.98 -17.58
CA ARG A 342 -17.02 17.49 -16.93
C ARG A 342 -17.34 16.02 -17.21
N VAL A 343 -16.31 15.19 -17.39
CA VAL A 343 -16.49 13.75 -17.50
C VAL A 343 -17.13 13.21 -16.21
N PRO A 344 -18.16 12.34 -16.29
CA PRO A 344 -18.79 11.73 -15.12
C PRO A 344 -17.75 11.10 -14.17
N GLU A 345 -17.88 11.34 -12.87
CA GLU A 345 -16.83 10.97 -11.89
C GLU A 345 -16.64 9.45 -11.79
N ASP A 346 -17.70 8.66 -11.93
CA ASP A 346 -17.65 7.18 -11.96
C ASP A 346 -16.88 6.66 -13.17
N LEU A 347 -17.10 7.27 -14.37
CA LEU A 347 -16.36 6.94 -15.58
C LEU A 347 -14.89 7.37 -15.47
N LEU A 348 -14.64 8.56 -14.91
CA LEU A 348 -13.27 9.00 -14.60
C LEU A 348 -12.57 8.00 -13.67
N ARG A 349 -13.21 7.58 -12.59
CA ARG A 349 -12.69 6.59 -11.64
C ARG A 349 -12.41 5.26 -12.32
N PHE A 350 -13.30 4.81 -13.18
CA PHE A 350 -13.12 3.61 -13.98
C PHE A 350 -11.84 3.70 -14.84
N TRP A 351 -11.67 4.76 -15.65
CA TRP A 351 -10.49 4.92 -16.50
C TRP A 351 -9.20 5.04 -15.70
N ILE A 352 -9.25 5.73 -14.57
CA ILE A 352 -8.08 5.89 -13.69
C ILE A 352 -7.81 4.63 -12.86
N GLY A 353 -8.76 3.72 -12.68
CA GLY A 353 -8.63 2.50 -11.87
C GLY A 353 -8.57 2.83 -10.38
N HIS A 354 -9.53 3.62 -9.92
CA HIS A 354 -9.89 3.80 -8.52
C HIS A 354 -11.11 2.96 -8.21
N GLU A 355 -11.19 2.46 -6.99
CA GLU A 355 -12.39 1.78 -6.51
C GLU A 355 -13.57 2.76 -6.41
N PRO A 356 -14.82 2.29 -6.55
CA PRO A 356 -15.99 3.09 -6.27
C PRO A 356 -15.89 3.73 -4.88
N GLU A 357 -16.36 4.97 -4.75
CA GLU A 357 -16.34 5.66 -3.45
C GLU A 357 -17.66 5.51 -2.71
N SER A 358 -18.73 5.28 -3.46
CA SER A 358 -20.08 5.14 -2.93
C SER A 358 -20.79 3.94 -3.52
N VAL A 359 -21.85 3.50 -2.84
CA VAL A 359 -22.76 2.46 -3.34
C VAL A 359 -23.41 2.91 -4.64
N THR A 360 -23.66 4.20 -4.81
CA THR A 360 -24.22 4.78 -6.05
C THR A 360 -23.29 4.56 -7.24
N ASP A 361 -21.97 4.65 -7.05
CA ASP A 361 -21.00 4.39 -8.12
C ASP A 361 -20.99 2.90 -8.53
N GLU A 362 -21.37 1.98 -7.64
CA GLU A 362 -21.53 0.56 -7.96
C GLU A 362 -22.77 0.30 -8.82
N TYR A 363 -23.84 1.09 -8.64
CA TYR A 363 -25.05 0.98 -9.46
C TYR A 363 -24.92 1.64 -10.82
N SER A 364 -23.98 2.53 -11.01
CA SER A 364 -23.75 3.17 -12.31
C SER A 364 -23.28 2.16 -13.34
N LYS A 365 -23.95 2.16 -14.51
CA LYS A 365 -23.64 1.29 -15.65
C LYS A 365 -22.85 1.99 -16.76
N LEU A 366 -22.41 3.23 -16.55
CA LEU A 366 -21.65 3.98 -17.56
C LEU A 366 -20.38 3.27 -18.02
N LYS A 367 -19.72 2.53 -17.13
CA LYS A 367 -18.55 1.70 -17.47
C LYS A 367 -18.86 0.56 -18.43
N GLU A 368 -20.12 0.12 -18.54
CA GLU A 368 -20.58 -0.94 -19.40
C GLU A 368 -21.02 -0.41 -20.77
N ASP A 369 -21.39 0.89 -20.86
CA ASP A 369 -21.77 1.56 -22.10
C ASP A 369 -20.54 1.96 -22.92
N VAL A 370 -20.16 1.10 -23.84
CA VAL A 370 -18.95 1.26 -24.68
C VAL A 370 -19.09 2.45 -25.63
N GLU A 371 -20.28 2.72 -26.16
CA GLU A 371 -20.50 3.84 -27.09
C GLU A 371 -20.39 5.17 -26.35
N PHE A 372 -21.04 5.30 -25.21
CA PHE A 372 -20.93 6.47 -24.36
C PHE A 372 -19.49 6.74 -23.90
N ARG A 373 -18.76 5.69 -23.52
CA ARG A 373 -17.35 5.81 -23.11
C ARG A 373 -16.49 6.37 -24.24
N ARG A 374 -16.61 5.80 -25.45
CA ARG A 374 -15.87 6.23 -26.65
C ARG A 374 -16.20 7.66 -27.03
N PHE A 375 -17.50 7.98 -27.08
CA PHE A 375 -17.97 9.34 -27.33
C PHE A 375 -17.38 10.32 -26.31
N THR A 376 -17.46 10.00 -25.03
CA THR A 376 -16.95 10.84 -23.94
C THR A 376 -15.44 11.01 -24.02
N ALA A 377 -14.67 9.97 -24.37
CA ALA A 377 -13.23 10.05 -24.53
C ALA A 377 -12.83 10.98 -25.67
N GLU A 378 -13.55 10.91 -26.79
CA GLU A 378 -13.33 11.78 -27.96
C GLU A 378 -13.69 13.23 -27.63
N GLN A 379 -14.85 13.50 -27.03
CA GLN A 379 -15.27 14.84 -26.63
C GLN A 379 -14.37 15.49 -25.60
N ALA A 380 -13.92 14.71 -24.60
CA ALA A 380 -12.97 15.21 -23.59
C ALA A 380 -11.63 15.61 -24.19
N GLY A 381 -11.21 14.98 -25.27
CA GLY A 381 -9.94 15.27 -25.91
C GLY A 381 -8.72 14.94 -25.04
N LEU A 382 -7.56 15.34 -25.51
CA LEU A 382 -6.29 15.15 -24.80
C LEU A 382 -5.88 16.36 -23.94
N GLY A 383 -6.28 17.57 -24.38
CA GLY A 383 -5.87 18.83 -23.78
C GLY A 383 -4.43 19.25 -24.07
N PHE A 384 -3.77 18.51 -24.97
CA PHE A 384 -2.44 18.78 -25.50
C PHE A 384 -2.35 18.35 -26.96
N HIS A 385 -1.31 18.79 -27.68
CA HIS A 385 -1.10 18.45 -29.08
C HIS A 385 -0.31 17.14 -29.22
N MET A 386 -0.79 16.26 -30.10
CA MET A 386 -0.05 15.05 -30.43
C MET A 386 1.20 15.39 -31.24
N PRO A 387 2.33 14.70 -31.01
CA PRO A 387 3.52 14.89 -31.83
C PRO A 387 3.22 14.49 -33.28
N THR A 388 3.67 15.29 -34.23
CA THR A 388 3.34 15.16 -35.65
C THR A 388 3.99 13.93 -36.32
N VAL A 389 5.05 13.36 -35.75
CA VAL A 389 5.68 12.10 -36.18
C VAL A 389 6.48 11.49 -35.02
N ALA A 390 6.15 10.28 -34.58
CA ALA A 390 7.10 9.50 -33.82
C ALA A 390 8.17 8.94 -34.74
N PRO A 391 9.49 9.19 -34.52
CA PRO A 391 10.51 8.59 -35.37
C PRO A 391 10.43 7.06 -35.22
N LYS A 392 10.32 6.37 -36.37
CA LYS A 392 10.41 4.90 -36.45
C LYS A 392 11.77 4.47 -35.89
N LEU A 393 11.79 3.77 -34.77
CA LEU A 393 12.98 3.07 -34.33
C LEU A 393 13.23 1.93 -35.31
N PRO A 394 14.48 1.71 -35.77
CA PRO A 394 14.82 0.53 -36.57
C PRO A 394 14.54 -0.70 -35.71
N VAL A 395 13.58 -1.50 -36.11
CA VAL A 395 13.23 -2.76 -35.46
C VAL A 395 14.23 -3.82 -35.91
N ALA A 396 15.20 -4.17 -35.07
CA ALA A 396 15.89 -5.42 -35.24
C ALA A 396 14.93 -6.57 -34.85
N PRO A 397 14.75 -7.60 -35.69
CA PRO A 397 13.91 -8.73 -35.38
C PRO A 397 14.61 -9.58 -34.30
N ILE A 398 14.16 -9.46 -33.04
CA ILE A 398 14.64 -10.29 -31.96
C ILE A 398 13.48 -11.17 -31.50
N ALA A 399 13.62 -12.47 -31.75
CA ALA A 399 12.75 -13.48 -31.18
C ALA A 399 12.72 -13.34 -29.64
N PRO A 400 11.55 -13.37 -29.00
CA PRO A 400 11.45 -13.19 -27.56
C PRO A 400 12.10 -14.35 -26.82
N LYS A 401 13.25 -14.11 -26.17
CA LYS A 401 13.80 -14.99 -25.12
C LYS A 401 13.12 -14.74 -23.78
N TRP A 402 11.81 -14.69 -23.75
CA TRP A 402 11.05 -14.61 -22.49
C TRP A 402 10.26 -15.89 -22.31
N ASP A 403 10.62 -16.63 -21.29
CA ASP A 403 9.88 -17.80 -20.81
C ASP A 403 8.54 -17.31 -20.23
N GLN A 404 7.46 -17.61 -20.93
CA GLN A 404 6.09 -17.26 -20.54
C GLN A 404 5.61 -18.04 -19.31
N THR A 405 6.40 -19.00 -18.81
CA THR A 405 6.02 -19.87 -17.67
C THR A 405 6.14 -19.19 -16.31
N GLN A 406 6.62 -17.93 -16.21
CA GLN A 406 6.69 -17.18 -14.95
C GLN A 406 5.60 -16.15 -14.76
N VAL A 407 4.41 -16.36 -15.28
CA VAL A 407 3.22 -15.69 -14.76
C VAL A 407 2.86 -16.38 -13.45
N ALA A 408 3.35 -15.85 -12.35
CA ALA A 408 2.84 -16.26 -11.04
C ALA A 408 1.38 -15.77 -10.95
N ILE A 409 0.48 -16.61 -11.43
CA ILE A 409 -0.95 -16.49 -11.18
C ILE A 409 -1.11 -16.76 -9.67
N SER A 410 -1.00 -15.73 -8.85
CA SER A 410 -1.59 -15.78 -7.53
C SER A 410 -3.10 -15.64 -7.76
N ALA A 411 -3.74 -16.77 -8.03
CA ALA A 411 -5.18 -16.88 -7.92
C ALA A 411 -5.56 -16.54 -6.47
N TRP A 412 -6.42 -15.56 -6.33
CA TRP A 412 -7.39 -15.20 -5.26
C TRP A 412 -7.02 -15.50 -3.81
#